data_199d5c710f07a03505ae0bb71bf336b3
#
_entry.id   199d5c710f07a03505ae0bb71bf336b3
#
_cell.length_a   1.000
_cell.length_b   1.000
_cell.length_c   1.000
_cell.angle_alpha   90.00
_cell.angle_beta   90.00
_cell.angle_gamma   90.00
#
_symmetry.space_group_name_H-M   'P 1'
#
loop_
_entity.id
_entity.type
_entity.pdbx_description
1 polymer ?
#
loop_
_entity_poly.entity_id
_entity_poly.type
_entity_poly.pdbx_seq_one_letter_code
_entity_poly.pdbx_strand_id
1 'polypeptide(L)'
;MAVLGKEENILDFEDRDFPIAIMDTEHHGKVWLHSHSFFEIVYIDKGFSMHSCNDETTILTSGDLFTIRPGEVHAYISAHHTYLYNCLFYMEALDGFSSEIVKLPGMSQILGERQSKWEKLHLDFAERREVLLCLEKMKWEQVNR
;
A
#
# COMPACT_ATOMS: atom_id res chain seq x y z
N MET A 1 4.01 -17.42 -20.72
CA MET A 1 5.36 -16.98 -20.31
C MET A 1 5.22 -15.55 -19.79
N ALA A 2 5.15 -15.38 -18.47
CA ALA A 2 5.05 -14.07 -17.87
C ALA A 2 6.43 -13.40 -17.98
N VAL A 3 6.50 -12.30 -18.71
CA VAL A 3 7.66 -11.42 -18.68
C VAL A 3 7.63 -10.75 -17.31
N LEU A 4 8.49 -11.21 -16.41
CA LEU A 4 8.78 -10.49 -15.17
C LEU A 4 9.23 -9.09 -15.58
N GLY A 5 8.33 -8.13 -15.39
CA GLY A 5 8.64 -6.72 -15.52
C GLY A 5 9.75 -6.37 -14.55
N LYS A 6 10.61 -5.45 -14.95
CA LYS A 6 11.68 -4.90 -14.12
C LYS A 6 11.16 -4.62 -12.71
N GLU A 7 11.94 -4.98 -11.69
CA GLU A 7 11.82 -4.37 -10.37
C GLU A 7 11.86 -2.85 -10.57
N GLU A 8 10.71 -2.22 -10.57
CA GLU A 8 10.65 -0.78 -10.42
C GLU A 8 10.91 -0.52 -8.93
N ASN A 9 12.16 -0.22 -8.60
CA ASN A 9 12.49 0.55 -7.42
C ASN A 9 11.90 1.95 -7.64
N ILE A 10 10.60 2.09 -7.42
CA ILE A 10 9.85 3.35 -7.63
C ILE A 10 10.28 4.40 -6.62
N LEU A 11 10.96 4.01 -5.56
CA LEU A 11 11.52 4.92 -4.58
C LEU A 11 12.98 4.56 -4.32
N ASP A 12 13.83 5.28 -4.99
CA ASP A 12 15.10 5.64 -4.41
C ASP A 12 14.77 6.59 -3.25
N PHE A 13 14.68 6.05 -2.03
CA PHE A 13 14.69 6.88 -0.85
C PHE A 13 16.08 7.51 -0.76
N GLU A 14 16.26 8.66 -1.37
CA GLU A 14 17.48 9.44 -1.25
C GLU A 14 17.75 9.81 0.21
N ASP A 15 16.70 9.94 0.98
CA ASP A 15 16.76 10.21 2.42
C ASP A 15 16.56 8.91 3.22
N ARG A 16 17.64 8.17 3.45
CA ARG A 16 17.64 6.97 4.27
C ARG A 16 17.36 7.23 5.76
N ASP A 17 17.43 8.49 6.18
CA ASP A 17 17.14 8.89 7.56
C ASP A 17 15.63 8.90 7.83
N PHE A 18 14.81 8.82 6.77
CA PHE A 18 13.36 8.72 6.90
C PHE A 18 12.77 7.69 5.93
N PRO A 19 12.77 6.42 6.32
CA PRO A 19 12.39 5.30 5.45
C PRO A 19 10.86 5.11 5.30
N ILE A 20 10.11 6.23 5.17
CA ILE A 20 8.66 6.27 4.93
C ILE A 20 8.38 7.28 3.83
N ALA A 21 7.47 6.95 2.90
CA ALA A 21 6.97 7.89 1.90
C ALA A 21 5.46 7.78 1.77
N ILE A 22 4.79 8.93 1.67
CA ILE A 22 3.36 9.04 1.39
C ILE A 22 3.20 9.64 0.00
N MET A 23 2.45 8.95 -0.84
CA MET A 23 2.16 9.37 -2.21
C MET A 23 0.67 9.25 -2.48
N ASP A 24 0.15 10.17 -3.27
CA ASP A 24 -1.16 10.02 -3.89
C ASP A 24 -1.01 10.01 -5.41
N THR A 25 -1.81 9.20 -6.06
CA THR A 25 -1.79 9.05 -7.52
C THR A 25 -3.15 8.64 -8.05
N GLU A 26 -3.35 8.88 -9.34
CA GLU A 26 -4.49 8.38 -10.08
C GLU A 26 -4.03 7.32 -11.07
N HIS A 27 -4.63 6.14 -11.01
CA HIS A 27 -4.45 5.10 -12.01
C HIS A 27 -5.62 5.09 -12.98
N HIS A 28 -5.29 5.04 -14.25
CA HIS A 28 -6.23 4.82 -15.33
C HIS A 28 -5.65 3.84 -16.33
N GLY A 29 -6.40 2.77 -16.64
CA GLY A 29 -5.92 1.69 -17.49
C GLY A 29 -5.14 0.63 -16.72
N LYS A 30 -3.98 0.25 -17.21
CA LYS A 30 -3.20 -0.87 -16.70
C LYS A 30 -1.93 -0.41 -16.00
N VAL A 31 -1.68 -0.97 -14.81
CA VAL A 31 -0.38 -0.94 -14.15
C VAL A 31 0.20 -2.36 -14.18
N TRP A 32 1.38 -2.50 -14.78
CA TRP A 32 1.99 -3.80 -15.04
C TRP A 32 2.38 -4.54 -13.77
N LEU A 33 2.46 -5.84 -13.90
CA LEU A 33 2.90 -6.75 -12.84
C LEU A 33 4.30 -6.37 -12.36
N HIS A 34 4.43 -6.15 -11.05
CA HIS A 34 5.68 -5.79 -10.39
C HIS A 34 5.72 -6.26 -8.95
N SER A 35 6.88 -6.19 -8.34
CA SER A 35 7.09 -6.39 -6.90
C SER A 35 8.08 -5.34 -6.39
N HIS A 36 8.15 -5.19 -5.09
CA HIS A 36 9.07 -4.24 -4.44
C HIS A 36 9.57 -4.79 -3.10
N SER A 37 10.60 -4.16 -2.54
CA SER A 37 11.28 -4.61 -1.31
C SER A 37 10.75 -3.93 -0.04
N PHE A 38 9.76 -3.08 -0.14
CA PHE A 38 9.14 -2.34 0.97
C PHE A 38 7.68 -2.78 1.19
N PHE A 39 7.12 -2.40 2.32
CA PHE A 39 5.69 -2.48 2.58
C PHE A 39 4.96 -1.34 1.88
N GLU A 40 3.82 -1.64 1.31
CA GLU A 40 2.92 -0.66 0.72
C GLU A 40 1.53 -0.82 1.33
N ILE A 41 1.06 0.20 2.04
CA ILE A 41 -0.33 0.28 2.49
C ILE A 41 -1.07 1.17 1.50
N VAL A 42 -2.12 0.64 0.90
CA VAL A 42 -2.92 1.32 -0.14
C VAL A 42 -4.30 1.63 0.39
N TYR A 43 -4.73 2.87 0.24
CA TYR A 43 -6.10 3.31 0.47
C TYR A 43 -6.71 3.81 -0.84
N ILE A 44 -7.84 3.21 -1.24
CA ILE A 44 -8.58 3.63 -2.43
C ILE A 44 -9.58 4.72 -2.03
N ASP A 45 -9.34 5.95 -2.49
CA ASP A 45 -10.20 7.09 -2.19
C ASP A 45 -11.37 7.21 -3.18
N LYS A 46 -11.10 7.01 -4.48
CA LYS A 46 -12.09 7.14 -5.55
C LYS A 46 -11.86 6.12 -6.65
N GLY A 47 -12.91 5.89 -7.44
CA GLY A 47 -12.85 5.02 -8.61
C GLY A 47 -12.99 3.54 -8.27
N PHE A 48 -12.64 2.71 -9.22
CA PHE A 48 -12.62 1.26 -9.07
C PHE A 48 -11.55 0.65 -9.97
N SER A 49 -11.05 -0.50 -9.58
CA SER A 49 -10.06 -1.23 -10.38
C SER A 49 -10.14 -2.72 -10.14
N MET A 50 -9.67 -3.47 -11.13
CA MET A 50 -9.39 -4.89 -11.01
C MET A 50 -7.91 -5.04 -10.66
N HIS A 51 -7.61 -5.65 -9.52
CA HIS A 51 -6.28 -5.81 -8.97
C HIS A 51 -5.92 -7.28 -8.85
N SER A 52 -4.70 -7.61 -9.16
CA SER A 52 -4.13 -8.95 -8.96
C SER A 52 -2.99 -8.88 -7.95
N CYS A 53 -2.98 -9.80 -7.00
CA CYS A 53 -1.88 -9.98 -6.07
C CYS A 53 -1.66 -11.48 -5.84
N ASN A 54 -0.45 -11.96 -6.06
CA ASN A 54 -0.09 -13.38 -5.93
C ASN A 54 -1.07 -14.32 -6.67
N ASP A 55 -1.40 -13.99 -7.92
CA ASP A 55 -2.34 -14.73 -8.78
C ASP A 55 -3.82 -14.69 -8.34
N GLU A 56 -4.15 -13.96 -7.29
CA GLU A 56 -5.54 -13.72 -6.89
C GLU A 56 -6.02 -12.38 -7.43
N THR A 57 -7.20 -12.38 -8.03
CA THR A 57 -7.81 -11.18 -8.59
C THR A 57 -8.98 -10.72 -7.74
N THR A 58 -9.02 -9.42 -7.46
CA THR A 58 -10.12 -8.79 -6.71
C THR A 58 -10.50 -7.45 -7.33
N ILE A 59 -11.71 -7.00 -7.03
CA ILE A 59 -12.18 -5.66 -7.38
C ILE A 59 -11.94 -4.73 -6.20
N LEU A 60 -11.27 -3.62 -6.47
CA LEU A 60 -11.05 -2.54 -5.51
C LEU A 60 -12.04 -1.41 -5.78
N THR A 61 -12.58 -0.86 -4.70
CA THR A 61 -13.51 0.27 -4.73
C THR A 61 -13.14 1.30 -3.66
N SER A 62 -13.73 2.48 -3.75
CA SER A 62 -13.57 3.54 -2.74
C SER A 62 -13.83 3.01 -1.32
N GLY A 63 -12.90 3.24 -0.42
CA GLY A 63 -12.91 2.77 0.96
C GLY A 63 -12.17 1.46 1.20
N ASP A 64 -11.61 0.85 0.18
CA ASP A 64 -10.76 -0.33 0.35
C ASP A 64 -9.37 0.07 0.86
N LEU A 65 -8.89 -0.71 1.81
CA LEU A 65 -7.56 -0.59 2.42
C LEU A 65 -6.88 -1.96 2.40
N PHE A 66 -5.66 -2.02 1.94
CA PHE A 66 -4.91 -3.28 1.87
C PHE A 66 -3.40 -3.05 1.96
N THR A 67 -2.67 -4.13 2.15
CA THR A 67 -1.21 -4.13 2.23
C THR A 67 -0.63 -5.02 1.15
N ILE A 68 0.40 -4.52 0.47
CA ILE A 68 1.33 -5.30 -0.34
C ILE A 68 2.62 -5.45 0.46
N ARG A 69 3.03 -6.68 0.71
CA ARG A 69 4.24 -6.98 1.46
C ARG A 69 5.46 -7.05 0.55
N PRO A 70 6.65 -6.90 1.09
CA PRO A 70 7.89 -7.12 0.32
C PRO A 70 7.87 -8.44 -0.44
N GLY A 71 8.17 -8.40 -1.73
CA GLY A 71 8.23 -9.56 -2.62
C GLY A 71 6.88 -10.06 -3.15
N GLU A 72 5.76 -9.54 -2.71
CA GLU A 72 4.46 -9.86 -3.30
C GLU A 72 4.35 -9.24 -4.70
N VAL A 73 3.87 -10.06 -5.64
CA VAL A 73 3.74 -9.67 -7.05
C VAL A 73 2.31 -9.19 -7.29
N HIS A 74 2.16 -7.97 -7.76
CA HIS A 74 0.85 -7.37 -7.97
C HIS A 74 0.75 -6.50 -9.22
N ALA A 75 -0.49 -6.23 -9.64
CA ALA A 75 -0.81 -5.39 -10.80
C ALA A 75 -2.21 -4.80 -10.69
N TYR A 76 -2.42 -3.65 -11.30
CA TYR A 76 -3.77 -3.19 -11.64
C TYR A 76 -4.06 -3.63 -13.08
N ILE A 77 -4.94 -4.61 -13.24
CA ILE A 77 -5.29 -5.17 -14.54
C ILE A 77 -6.10 -4.16 -15.35
N SER A 78 -7.00 -3.47 -14.67
CA SER A 78 -7.81 -2.39 -15.24
C SER A 78 -8.19 -1.42 -14.14
N ALA A 79 -7.87 -0.15 -14.31
CA ALA A 79 -8.20 0.91 -13.38
C ALA A 79 -9.05 1.97 -14.08
N HIS A 80 -10.08 2.46 -13.40
CA HIS A 80 -10.97 3.51 -13.88
C HIS A 80 -10.97 4.67 -12.90
N HIS A 81 -10.23 5.74 -13.23
CA HIS A 81 -10.09 6.91 -12.39
C HIS A 81 -9.89 6.56 -10.91
N THR A 82 -8.99 5.59 -10.68
CA THR A 82 -8.70 5.09 -9.33
C THR A 82 -7.72 6.02 -8.66
N TYR A 83 -8.23 6.87 -7.78
CA TYR A 83 -7.42 7.74 -6.96
C TYR A 83 -7.09 7.05 -5.65
N LEU A 84 -5.80 6.94 -5.35
CA LEU A 84 -5.32 6.19 -4.20
C LEU A 84 -4.16 6.89 -3.49
N TYR A 85 -4.00 6.52 -2.23
CA TYR A 85 -2.86 6.89 -1.40
C TYR A 85 -2.01 5.65 -1.14
N ASN A 86 -0.70 5.79 -1.28
CA ASN A 86 0.28 4.78 -0.91
C ASN A 86 1.11 5.27 0.27
N CYS A 87 1.13 4.48 1.33
CA CYS A 87 2.09 4.62 2.42
C CYS A 87 3.16 3.53 2.25
N LEU A 88 4.35 3.94 1.90
CA LEU A 88 5.48 3.07 1.61
C LEU A 88 6.47 3.15 2.76
N PHE A 89 6.93 2.00 3.25
CA PHE A 89 7.92 2.00 4.32
C PHE A 89 8.76 0.72 4.34
N TYR A 90 9.98 0.85 4.79
CA TYR A 90 10.83 -0.28 5.17
C TYR A 90 10.62 -0.62 6.64
N MET A 91 10.83 -1.89 7.02
CA MET A 91 10.70 -2.32 8.42
C MET A 91 11.60 -1.53 9.36
N GLU A 92 12.73 -1.06 8.89
CA GLU A 92 13.67 -0.23 9.64
C GLU A 92 13.05 1.08 10.13
N ALA A 93 12.01 1.57 9.44
CA ALA A 93 11.24 2.73 9.90
C ALA A 93 10.54 2.51 11.25
N LEU A 94 10.31 1.25 11.59
CA LEU A 94 9.64 0.82 12.81
C LEU A 94 10.63 0.36 13.90
N ASP A 95 11.94 0.44 13.65
CA ASP A 95 12.97 0.08 14.62
C ASP A 95 12.81 0.90 15.89
N GLY A 96 12.84 0.20 17.04
CA GLY A 96 12.55 0.77 18.35
C GLY A 96 11.07 0.76 18.74
N PHE A 97 10.15 0.60 17.79
CA PHE A 97 8.70 0.50 18.03
C PHE A 97 8.10 -0.83 17.62
N SER A 98 8.84 -1.65 16.89
CA SER A 98 8.33 -2.90 16.31
C SER A 98 7.71 -3.84 17.35
N SER A 99 8.33 -3.98 18.54
CA SER A 99 7.82 -4.82 19.62
C SER A 99 6.49 -4.34 20.21
N GLU A 100 6.22 -3.06 20.15
CA GLU A 100 4.95 -2.48 20.63
C GLU A 100 3.89 -2.47 19.53
N ILE A 101 4.30 -2.15 18.31
CA ILE A 101 3.39 -2.08 17.15
C ILE A 101 2.77 -3.44 16.86
N VAL A 102 3.54 -4.53 16.89
CA VAL A 102 3.03 -5.89 16.63
C VAL A 102 2.00 -6.37 17.65
N LYS A 103 1.95 -5.75 18.84
CA LYS A 103 0.95 -6.05 19.86
C LYS A 103 -0.40 -5.38 19.61
N LEU A 104 -0.44 -4.39 18.72
CA LEU A 104 -1.68 -3.72 18.37
C LEU A 104 -2.59 -4.67 17.59
N PRO A 105 -3.91 -4.64 17.85
CA PRO A 105 -4.87 -5.47 17.11
C PRO A 105 -4.73 -5.26 15.60
N GLY A 106 -4.65 -6.35 14.84
CA GLY A 106 -4.57 -6.33 13.39
C GLY A 106 -3.17 -6.08 12.81
N MET A 107 -2.19 -5.63 13.60
CA MET A 107 -0.84 -5.32 13.08
C MET A 107 -0.09 -6.56 12.59
N SER A 108 -0.31 -7.72 13.20
CA SER A 108 0.25 -8.98 12.70
C SER A 108 -0.26 -9.36 11.31
N GLN A 109 -1.48 -8.95 10.96
CA GLN A 109 -2.03 -9.15 9.62
C GLN A 109 -1.38 -8.23 8.59
N ILE A 110 -0.96 -7.05 9.00
CA ILE A 110 -0.29 -6.06 8.14
C ILE A 110 1.20 -6.40 7.99
N LEU A 111 1.91 -6.63 9.12
CA LEU A 111 3.37 -6.74 9.16
C LEU A 111 3.87 -8.19 9.18
N GLY A 112 3.03 -9.15 9.59
CA GLY A 112 3.41 -10.56 9.67
C GLY A 112 3.52 -11.23 8.30
N GLU A 113 4.01 -12.47 8.29
CA GLU A 113 3.97 -13.30 7.09
C GLU A 113 2.52 -13.61 6.70
N ARG A 114 2.24 -13.55 5.41
CA ARG A 114 0.91 -13.90 4.89
C ARG A 114 0.73 -15.42 4.94
N GLN A 115 -0.15 -15.87 5.80
CA GLN A 115 -0.48 -17.29 5.97
C GLN A 115 -1.75 -17.71 5.22
N SER A 116 -2.51 -16.75 4.70
CA SER A 116 -3.78 -16.96 4.01
C SER A 116 -3.81 -16.21 2.70
N LYS A 117 -4.93 -16.28 2.01
CA LYS A 117 -5.21 -15.48 0.83
C LYS A 117 -4.99 -14.00 1.09
N TRP A 118 -4.62 -13.28 0.03
CA TRP A 118 -4.58 -11.84 0.06
C TRP A 118 -5.99 -11.29 0.32
N GLU A 119 -6.09 -10.39 1.27
CA GLU A 119 -7.36 -9.80 1.71
C GLU A 119 -7.26 -8.28 1.79
N LYS A 120 -8.39 -7.63 1.59
CA LYS A 120 -8.56 -6.19 1.81
C LYS A 120 -9.57 -5.94 2.92
N LEU A 121 -9.47 -4.79 3.56
CA LEU A 121 -10.49 -4.22 4.43
C LEU A 121 -11.37 -3.28 3.62
N HIS A 122 -12.66 -3.30 3.87
CA HIS A 122 -13.57 -2.28 3.34
C HIS A 122 -14.04 -1.42 4.50
N LEU A 123 -13.61 -0.17 4.50
CA LEU A 123 -13.82 0.76 5.62
C LEU A 123 -15.22 1.38 5.57
N ASP A 124 -15.82 1.58 6.74
CA ASP A 124 -17.03 2.37 6.86
C ASP A 124 -16.74 3.88 6.70
N PHE A 125 -17.77 4.69 6.71
CA PHE A 125 -17.63 6.13 6.47
C PHE A 125 -16.76 6.84 7.53
N ALA A 126 -16.87 6.47 8.79
CA ALA A 126 -16.08 7.06 9.87
C ALA A 126 -14.61 6.65 9.78
N GLU A 127 -14.36 5.36 9.53
CA GLU A 127 -13.03 4.81 9.34
C GLU A 127 -12.30 5.43 8.12
N ARG A 128 -13.02 5.61 7.00
CA ARG A 128 -12.46 6.28 5.81
C ARG A 128 -11.99 7.68 6.12
N ARG A 129 -12.79 8.42 6.88
CA ARG A 129 -12.45 9.80 7.28
C ARG A 129 -11.20 9.83 8.15
N GLU A 130 -11.07 8.93 9.12
CA GLU A 130 -9.91 8.84 9.99
C GLU A 130 -8.64 8.46 9.22
N VAL A 131 -8.71 7.45 8.35
CA VAL A 131 -7.58 7.04 7.52
C VAL A 131 -7.12 8.19 6.62
N LEU A 132 -8.05 8.86 5.95
CA LEU A 132 -7.72 9.97 5.07
C LEU A 132 -7.06 11.13 5.81
N LEU A 133 -7.56 11.48 7.00
CA LEU A 133 -6.94 12.52 7.85
C LEU A 133 -5.52 12.14 8.27
N CYS A 134 -5.28 10.86 8.62
CA CYS A 134 -3.94 10.37 8.93
C CYS A 134 -2.99 10.47 7.72
N LEU A 135 -3.43 10.03 6.55
CA LEU A 135 -2.64 10.06 5.32
C LEU A 135 -2.30 11.50 4.90
N GLU A 136 -3.27 12.41 4.94
CA GLU A 136 -3.04 13.83 4.63
C GLU A 136 -2.08 14.47 5.64
N LYS A 137 -2.19 14.16 6.92
CA LYS A 137 -1.27 14.65 7.94
C LYS A 137 0.15 14.13 7.71
N MET A 138 0.31 12.83 7.44
CA MET A 138 1.61 12.22 7.14
C MET A 138 2.23 12.86 5.88
N LYS A 139 1.44 13.11 4.85
CA LYS A 139 1.87 13.79 3.63
C LYS A 139 2.34 15.22 3.90
N TRP A 140 1.61 15.94 4.74
CA TRP A 140 1.99 17.29 5.17
C TRP A 140 3.32 17.29 5.93
N GLU A 141 3.51 16.38 6.88
CA GLU A 141 4.77 16.22 7.64
C GLU A 141 5.95 15.90 6.72
N GLN A 142 5.73 15.06 5.70
CA GLN A 142 6.76 14.71 4.72
C GLN A 142 7.28 15.92 3.96
N VAL A 143 6.41 16.86 3.61
CA VAL A 143 6.77 18.06 2.82
C VAL A 143 7.37 19.16 3.69
N ASN A 144 7.02 19.23 4.97
CA ASN A 144 7.38 20.34 5.87
C ASN A 144 8.44 19.97 6.92
N ARG A 145 9.26 18.96 6.65
CA ARG A 145 10.40 18.57 7.48
C ARG A 145 11.53 19.59 7.47
#